data_3fe6051e43d8c000d6867b6aec8c876a
#
_entry.id   3fe6051e43d8c000d6867b6aec8c876a
#
_cell.length_a   1.000
_cell.length_b   1.000
_cell.length_c   1.000
_cell.angle_alpha   90.00
_cell.angle_beta   90.00
_cell.angle_gamma   90.00
#
_symmetry.space_group_name_H-M   'P 1'
#
loop_
_entity.id
_entity.type
_entity.pdbx_description
1 polymer ?
#
loop_
_entity_poly.entity_id
_entity_poly.type
_entity_poly.pdbx_seq_one_letter_code
_entity_poly.pdbx_strand_id
1 'polypeptide(L)'
;MTNVLIVEDEQAIRRFLRTALEGDGMRVYEAETLQRGLLEAATRKPDLIILDLGLPDGDGIEFIRDLRQWSAVPVIVLSARSEESDKIAALDAGADDYLSKPFGIGELQARLRVALRRHSATTAPDPLVKFSDVTVDLAARVIHRGEEEVHLTPIEFRLLAELLNNAGKVLTQRQLLNQVWGPNAVEHSHYLRIYMGHLRQKLEQDPARPRHFITETGIGYRFML
;
A
#
# COMPACT_ATOMS: atom_id res chain seq x y z
N MET A 1 -2.59 4.78 -21.61
CA MET A 1 -3.70 5.50 -20.95
C MET A 1 -4.10 4.65 -19.77
N THR A 2 -4.07 5.19 -18.57
CA THR A 2 -4.32 4.43 -17.32
C THR A 2 -5.82 4.17 -17.16
N ASN A 3 -6.19 2.92 -16.96
CA ASN A 3 -7.57 2.49 -16.76
C ASN A 3 -7.85 2.33 -15.25
N VAL A 4 -8.84 3.02 -14.73
CA VAL A 4 -9.24 2.97 -13.33
C VAL A 4 -10.67 2.45 -13.22
N LEU A 5 -10.90 1.48 -12.35
CA LEU A 5 -12.23 1.00 -12.01
C LEU A 5 -12.65 1.60 -10.67
N ILE A 6 -13.81 2.22 -10.61
CA ILE A 6 -14.45 2.71 -9.38
C ILE A 6 -15.58 1.75 -9.03
N VAL A 7 -15.54 1.18 -7.83
CA VAL A 7 -16.61 0.34 -7.27
C VAL A 7 -17.18 1.08 -6.06
N GLU A 8 -18.31 1.73 -6.25
CA GLU A 8 -18.93 2.65 -5.30
C GLU A 8 -20.43 2.76 -5.64
N ASP A 9 -21.32 2.64 -4.68
CA ASP A 9 -22.76 2.71 -4.92
C ASP A 9 -23.31 4.15 -4.93
N GLU A 10 -22.69 5.08 -4.24
CA GLU A 10 -23.10 6.48 -4.21
C GLU A 10 -22.78 7.21 -5.52
N GLN A 11 -23.82 7.55 -6.29
CA GLN A 11 -23.67 8.25 -7.58
C GLN A 11 -22.89 9.59 -7.46
N ALA A 12 -23.10 10.33 -6.37
CA ALA A 12 -22.44 11.60 -6.16
C ALA A 12 -20.93 11.43 -6.05
N ILE A 13 -20.46 10.42 -5.30
CA ILE A 13 -19.06 10.09 -5.11
C ILE A 13 -18.47 9.58 -6.42
N ARG A 14 -19.14 8.67 -7.14
CA ARG A 14 -18.69 8.19 -8.46
C ARG A 14 -18.46 9.35 -9.43
N ARG A 15 -19.46 10.25 -9.55
CA ARG A 15 -19.34 11.42 -10.45
C ARG A 15 -18.17 12.32 -10.07
N PHE A 16 -17.98 12.58 -8.78
CA PHE A 16 -16.85 13.37 -8.27
C PHE A 16 -15.51 12.73 -8.63
N LEU A 17 -15.34 11.44 -8.35
CA LEU A 17 -14.15 10.69 -8.66
C LEU A 17 -13.88 10.63 -10.17
N ARG A 18 -14.90 10.32 -10.97
CA ARG A 18 -14.79 10.31 -12.43
C ARG A 18 -14.26 11.63 -12.97
N THR A 19 -14.90 12.74 -12.59
CA THR A 19 -14.51 14.06 -13.07
C THR A 19 -13.05 14.37 -12.74
N ALA A 20 -12.60 14.05 -11.53
CA ALA A 20 -11.24 14.29 -11.09
C ALA A 20 -10.23 13.41 -11.85
N LEU A 21 -10.52 12.13 -12.03
CA LEU A 21 -9.60 11.19 -12.68
C LEU A 21 -9.53 11.37 -14.20
N GLU A 22 -10.66 11.66 -14.86
CA GLU A 22 -10.69 12.00 -16.28
C GLU A 22 -9.97 13.31 -16.55
N GLY A 23 -10.05 14.29 -15.63
CA GLY A 23 -9.26 15.52 -15.68
C GLY A 23 -7.75 15.28 -15.65
N ASP A 24 -7.30 14.19 -15.02
CA ASP A 24 -5.90 13.74 -15.00
C ASP A 24 -5.54 12.82 -16.20
N GLY A 25 -6.42 12.70 -17.20
CA GLY A 25 -6.19 11.89 -18.41
C GLY A 25 -6.34 10.39 -18.21
N MET A 26 -6.99 9.94 -17.15
CA MET A 26 -7.28 8.53 -16.91
C MET A 26 -8.61 8.12 -17.59
N ARG A 27 -8.74 6.85 -17.92
CA ARG A 27 -10.02 6.27 -18.37
C ARG A 27 -10.69 5.62 -17.18
N VAL A 28 -11.94 6.00 -16.93
CA VAL A 28 -12.71 5.53 -15.77
C VAL A 28 -13.81 4.56 -16.19
N TYR A 29 -13.87 3.43 -15.49
CA TYR A 29 -14.98 2.47 -15.50
C TYR A 29 -15.66 2.51 -14.13
N GLU A 30 -16.94 2.20 -14.08
CA GLU A 30 -17.74 2.26 -12.86
C GLU A 30 -18.52 0.97 -12.63
N ALA A 31 -18.67 0.62 -11.36
CA ALA A 31 -19.55 -0.44 -10.89
C ALA A 31 -20.23 0.02 -9.59
N GLU A 32 -21.48 -0.38 -9.39
CA GLU A 32 -22.30 0.01 -8.25
C GLU A 32 -22.44 -1.12 -7.22
N THR A 33 -21.95 -2.30 -7.57
CA THR A 33 -22.08 -3.52 -6.76
C THR A 33 -20.79 -4.32 -6.80
N LEU A 34 -20.59 -5.17 -5.79
CA LEU A 34 -19.47 -6.10 -5.69
C LEU A 34 -19.38 -7.00 -6.93
N GLN A 35 -20.50 -7.64 -7.29
CA GLN A 35 -20.53 -8.56 -8.43
C GLN A 35 -20.20 -7.86 -9.74
N ARG A 36 -20.75 -6.67 -9.96
CA ARG A 36 -20.44 -5.87 -11.16
C ARG A 36 -18.98 -5.44 -11.16
N GLY A 37 -18.45 -5.06 -10.02
CA GLY A 37 -17.04 -4.69 -9.84
C GLY A 37 -16.09 -5.83 -10.22
N LEU A 38 -16.32 -7.05 -9.75
CA LEU A 38 -15.52 -8.23 -10.11
C LEU A 38 -15.59 -8.53 -11.62
N LEU A 39 -16.77 -8.43 -12.23
CA LEU A 39 -16.95 -8.61 -13.66
C LEU A 39 -16.17 -7.55 -14.48
N GLU A 40 -16.29 -6.28 -14.11
CA GLU A 40 -15.56 -5.20 -14.79
C GLU A 40 -14.04 -5.34 -14.57
N ALA A 41 -13.59 -5.73 -13.38
CA ALA A 41 -12.17 -5.99 -13.11
C ALA A 41 -11.62 -7.10 -14.02
N ALA A 42 -12.37 -8.19 -14.20
CA ALA A 42 -11.96 -9.31 -15.05
C ALA A 42 -11.93 -8.95 -16.55
N THR A 43 -12.94 -8.18 -17.01
CA THR A 43 -13.10 -7.86 -18.44
C THR A 43 -12.29 -6.65 -18.89
N ARG A 44 -12.20 -5.60 -18.08
CA ARG A 44 -11.51 -4.34 -18.43
C ARG A 44 -10.03 -4.37 -18.07
N LYS A 45 -9.61 -5.26 -17.16
CA LYS A 45 -8.23 -5.36 -16.67
C LYS A 45 -7.68 -3.98 -16.28
N PRO A 46 -8.30 -3.30 -15.31
CA PRO A 46 -7.86 -1.97 -14.90
C PRO A 46 -6.44 -2.00 -14.33
N ASP A 47 -5.77 -0.86 -14.42
CA ASP A 47 -4.45 -0.66 -13.84
C ASP A 47 -4.53 -0.35 -12.33
N LEU A 48 -5.73 0.04 -11.84
CA LEU A 48 -6.01 0.35 -10.45
C LEU A 48 -7.52 0.27 -10.17
N ILE A 49 -7.88 -0.14 -8.95
CA ILE A 49 -9.27 -0.16 -8.47
C ILE A 49 -9.39 0.77 -7.26
N ILE A 50 -10.45 1.59 -7.28
CA ILE A 50 -10.94 2.36 -6.12
C ILE A 50 -12.20 1.64 -5.64
N LEU A 51 -12.24 1.28 -4.36
CA LEU A 51 -13.28 0.43 -3.80
C LEU A 51 -13.90 1.03 -2.53
N ASP A 52 -15.21 1.17 -2.50
CA ASP A 52 -15.92 1.32 -1.21
C ASP A 52 -16.17 -0.04 -0.55
N LEU A 53 -16.15 -0.07 0.79
CA LEU A 53 -16.47 -1.27 1.56
C LEU A 53 -17.98 -1.47 1.77
N GLY A 54 -18.76 -0.39 1.74
CA GLY A 54 -20.21 -0.42 2.00
C GLY A 54 -21.06 -0.63 0.77
N LEU A 55 -20.87 -1.76 0.05
CA LEU A 55 -21.62 -2.05 -1.15
C LEU A 55 -22.98 -2.71 -0.85
N PRO A 56 -24.01 -2.50 -1.71
CA PRO A 56 -25.37 -2.97 -1.43
C PRO A 56 -25.52 -4.51 -1.48
N ASP A 57 -24.63 -5.19 -2.17
CA ASP A 57 -24.68 -6.65 -2.40
C ASP A 57 -23.61 -7.44 -1.63
N GLY A 58 -22.80 -6.77 -0.79
CA GLY A 58 -21.79 -7.45 0.02
C GLY A 58 -20.75 -6.51 0.62
N ASP A 59 -19.81 -7.07 1.40
CA ASP A 59 -18.72 -6.33 1.98
C ASP A 59 -17.56 -6.20 0.98
N GLY A 60 -17.03 -4.99 0.80
CA GLY A 60 -15.88 -4.75 -0.07
C GLY A 60 -14.61 -5.53 0.35
N ILE A 61 -14.52 -5.99 1.59
CA ILE A 61 -13.44 -6.90 2.03
C ILE A 61 -13.54 -8.25 1.31
N GLU A 62 -14.74 -8.77 1.06
CA GLU A 62 -14.95 -9.99 0.27
C GLU A 62 -14.54 -9.77 -1.19
N PHE A 63 -14.87 -8.61 -1.76
CA PHE A 63 -14.40 -8.21 -3.08
C PHE A 63 -12.87 -8.32 -3.18
N ILE A 64 -12.13 -7.79 -2.19
CA ILE A 64 -10.66 -7.83 -2.18
C ILE A 64 -10.18 -9.29 -2.14
N ARG A 65 -10.75 -10.14 -1.28
CA ARG A 65 -10.36 -11.55 -1.16
C ARG A 65 -10.58 -12.31 -2.47
N ASP A 66 -11.72 -12.12 -3.10
CA ASP A 66 -12.06 -12.76 -4.37
C ASP A 66 -11.14 -12.27 -5.50
N LEU A 67 -10.93 -10.97 -5.59
CA LEU A 67 -10.02 -10.36 -6.56
C LEU A 67 -8.60 -10.93 -6.43
N ARG A 68 -8.09 -11.07 -5.20
CA ARG A 68 -6.72 -11.55 -4.93
C ARG A 68 -6.49 -13.02 -5.29
N GLN A 69 -7.52 -13.81 -5.54
CA GLN A 69 -7.37 -15.17 -6.05
C GLN A 69 -6.80 -15.20 -7.48
N TRP A 70 -6.98 -14.14 -8.25
CA TRP A 70 -6.60 -14.10 -9.66
C TRP A 70 -5.95 -12.79 -10.13
N SER A 71 -5.89 -11.75 -9.32
CA SER A 71 -5.34 -10.44 -9.71
C SER A 71 -4.54 -9.77 -8.60
N ALA A 72 -3.39 -9.21 -8.99
CA ALA A 72 -2.55 -8.37 -8.14
C ALA A 72 -2.74 -6.87 -8.41
N VAL A 73 -3.80 -6.47 -9.13
CA VAL A 73 -4.08 -5.07 -9.43
C VAL A 73 -4.16 -4.24 -8.14
N PRO A 74 -3.56 -3.05 -8.08
CA PRO A 74 -3.62 -2.21 -6.89
C PRO A 74 -5.07 -1.85 -6.52
N VAL A 75 -5.40 -1.95 -5.23
CA VAL A 75 -6.71 -1.59 -4.66
C VAL A 75 -6.51 -0.52 -3.60
N ILE A 76 -7.15 0.64 -3.80
CA ILE A 76 -7.26 1.69 -2.78
C ILE A 76 -8.69 1.70 -2.26
N VAL A 77 -8.85 1.49 -0.96
CA VAL A 77 -10.16 1.51 -0.30
C VAL A 77 -10.53 2.94 0.05
N LEU A 78 -11.75 3.35 -0.31
CA LEU A 78 -12.39 4.59 0.15
C LEU A 78 -13.61 4.21 0.98
N SER A 79 -13.61 4.52 2.28
CA SER A 79 -14.74 4.12 3.11
C SER A 79 -15.04 5.11 4.23
N ALA A 80 -16.34 5.19 4.60
CA ALA A 80 -16.79 5.91 5.78
C ALA A 80 -16.48 5.14 7.09
N ARG A 81 -16.13 3.84 7.00
CA ARG A 81 -15.71 3.06 8.15
C ARG A 81 -14.36 3.60 8.62
N SER A 82 -14.34 4.20 9.80
CA SER A 82 -13.16 4.89 10.34
C SER A 82 -12.42 4.08 11.41
N GLU A 83 -12.98 2.95 11.84
CA GLU A 83 -12.37 2.12 12.86
C GLU A 83 -11.05 1.50 12.38
N GLU A 84 -10.10 1.44 13.29
CA GLU A 84 -8.78 0.86 13.04
C GLU A 84 -8.87 -0.61 12.60
N SER A 85 -9.80 -1.36 13.21
CA SER A 85 -10.10 -2.75 12.87
C SER A 85 -10.52 -2.94 11.40
N ASP A 86 -11.37 -2.05 10.86
CA ASP A 86 -11.81 -2.13 9.47
C ASP A 86 -10.67 -1.86 8.49
N LYS A 87 -9.81 -0.87 8.81
CA LYS A 87 -8.64 -0.55 8.01
C LYS A 87 -7.66 -1.74 7.97
N ILE A 88 -7.39 -2.31 9.14
CA ILE A 88 -6.53 -3.49 9.26
C ILE A 88 -7.11 -4.66 8.47
N ALA A 89 -8.41 -4.94 8.60
CA ALA A 89 -9.07 -6.03 7.91
C ALA A 89 -9.00 -5.89 6.37
N ALA A 90 -9.20 -4.68 5.83
CA ALA A 90 -9.08 -4.41 4.41
C ALA A 90 -7.65 -4.60 3.89
N LEU A 91 -6.65 -4.07 4.61
CA LEU A 91 -5.24 -4.21 4.26
C LEU A 91 -4.76 -5.66 4.36
N ASP A 92 -5.19 -6.39 5.40
CA ASP A 92 -4.88 -7.82 5.56
C ASP A 92 -5.56 -8.70 4.50
N ALA A 93 -6.73 -8.27 3.99
CA ALA A 93 -7.37 -8.91 2.86
C ALA A 93 -6.61 -8.69 1.53
N GLY A 94 -5.71 -7.70 1.48
CA GLY A 94 -4.86 -7.43 0.33
C GLY A 94 -5.08 -6.06 -0.34
N ALA A 95 -5.76 -5.11 0.32
CA ALA A 95 -5.76 -3.72 -0.13
C ALA A 95 -4.35 -3.13 -0.07
N ASP A 96 -4.03 -2.22 -0.98
CA ASP A 96 -2.72 -1.56 -1.04
C ASP A 96 -2.69 -0.28 -0.20
N ASP A 97 -3.83 0.37 -0.04
CA ASP A 97 -3.99 1.58 0.77
C ASP A 97 -5.44 1.75 1.22
N TYR A 98 -5.65 2.61 2.21
CA TYR A 98 -6.95 2.93 2.78
C TYR A 98 -7.08 4.43 3.00
N LEU A 99 -8.20 5.02 2.57
CA LEU A 99 -8.51 6.43 2.73
C LEU A 99 -9.92 6.59 3.32
N SER A 100 -10.02 7.26 4.48
CA SER A 100 -11.30 7.48 5.14
C SER A 100 -12.07 8.64 4.51
N LYS A 101 -13.39 8.47 4.32
CA LYS A 101 -14.30 9.55 3.95
C LYS A 101 -14.58 10.46 5.17
N PRO A 102 -14.61 11.80 5.05
CA PRO A 102 -14.36 12.57 3.85
C PRO A 102 -12.86 12.72 3.54
N PHE A 103 -12.49 12.73 2.26
CA PHE A 103 -11.10 12.85 1.80
C PHE A 103 -10.91 14.02 0.83
N GLY A 104 -9.69 14.51 0.76
CA GLY A 104 -9.30 15.51 -0.24
C GLY A 104 -8.90 14.86 -1.56
N ILE A 105 -9.29 15.46 -2.70
CA ILE A 105 -8.91 14.93 -4.03
C ILE A 105 -7.40 14.88 -4.21
N GLY A 106 -6.66 15.87 -3.71
CA GLY A 106 -5.20 15.90 -3.79
C GLY A 106 -4.53 14.75 -3.04
N GLU A 107 -5.08 14.35 -1.90
CA GLU A 107 -4.60 13.19 -1.15
C GLU A 107 -4.85 11.89 -1.94
N LEU A 108 -6.06 11.71 -2.45
CA LEU A 108 -6.39 10.56 -3.29
C LEU A 108 -5.47 10.46 -4.51
N GLN A 109 -5.30 11.56 -5.26
CA GLN A 109 -4.41 11.60 -6.42
C GLN A 109 -2.96 11.25 -6.07
N ALA A 110 -2.45 11.71 -4.92
CA ALA A 110 -1.11 11.36 -4.46
C ALA A 110 -0.96 9.86 -4.23
N ARG A 111 -1.95 9.22 -3.57
CA ARG A 111 -1.98 7.77 -3.31
C ARG A 111 -2.11 6.96 -4.61
N LEU A 112 -2.94 7.40 -5.54
CA LEU A 112 -3.09 6.79 -6.88
C LEU A 112 -1.76 6.79 -7.64
N ARG A 113 -1.04 7.92 -7.67
CA ARG A 113 0.27 7.99 -8.33
C ARG A 113 1.27 7.00 -7.74
N VAL A 114 1.29 6.84 -6.41
CA VAL A 114 2.17 5.88 -5.73
C VAL A 114 1.80 4.44 -6.13
N ALA A 115 0.52 4.08 -6.10
CA ALA A 115 0.04 2.75 -6.43
C ALA A 115 0.32 2.38 -7.90
N LEU A 116 0.06 3.29 -8.83
CA LEU A 116 0.29 3.10 -10.27
C LEU A 116 1.78 2.98 -10.61
N ARG A 117 2.64 3.78 -10.00
CA ARG A 117 4.10 3.70 -10.21
C ARG A 117 4.64 2.31 -9.88
N ARG A 118 4.14 1.69 -8.82
CA ARG A 118 4.51 0.33 -8.43
C ARG A 118 4.06 -0.71 -9.43
N HIS A 119 2.81 -0.61 -9.89
CA HIS A 119 2.26 -1.56 -10.86
C HIS A 119 3.03 -1.54 -12.19
N SER A 120 3.49 -0.36 -12.60
CA SER A 120 4.34 -0.20 -13.81
C SER A 120 5.79 -0.70 -13.62
N ALA A 121 6.28 -0.74 -12.37
CA ALA A 121 7.63 -1.20 -12.02
C ALA A 121 7.75 -2.73 -11.89
N THR A 122 6.73 -3.51 -12.25
CA THR A 122 6.69 -4.98 -12.13
C THR A 122 7.52 -5.73 -13.20
N THR A 123 8.44 -5.05 -13.90
CA THR A 123 9.62 -5.68 -14.49
C THR A 123 10.65 -5.82 -13.38
N ALA A 124 11.20 -7.01 -13.18
CA ALA A 124 12.12 -7.46 -12.13
C ALA A 124 12.65 -6.35 -11.19
N PRO A 125 12.42 -6.43 -9.88
CA PRO A 125 12.87 -5.38 -8.97
C PRO A 125 14.35 -5.14 -9.22
N ASP A 126 14.72 -3.89 -9.54
CA ASP A 126 16.13 -3.50 -9.58
C ASP A 126 16.68 -3.85 -8.20
N PRO A 127 17.67 -4.74 -8.09
CA PRO A 127 18.23 -5.12 -6.80
C PRO A 127 18.80 -3.92 -6.06
N LEU A 128 18.99 -2.79 -6.75
CA LEU A 128 19.59 -1.57 -6.26
C LEU A 128 18.54 -0.50 -6.01
N VAL A 129 18.16 -0.33 -4.74
CA VAL A 129 17.18 0.69 -4.32
C VAL A 129 17.91 1.89 -3.75
N LYS A 130 17.53 3.10 -4.21
CA LYS A 130 18.11 4.36 -3.71
C LYS A 130 17.04 5.27 -3.12
N PHE A 131 17.33 5.83 -1.96
CA PHE A 131 16.50 6.85 -1.31
C PHE A 131 17.37 7.78 -0.46
N SER A 132 17.13 9.08 -0.51
CA SER A 132 18.02 10.08 0.10
C SER A 132 19.50 9.82 -0.24
N ASP A 133 20.36 9.68 0.77
CA ASP A 133 21.78 9.34 0.69
C ASP A 133 22.05 7.83 0.85
N VAL A 134 21.01 7.01 0.89
CA VAL A 134 21.10 5.55 1.09
C VAL A 134 20.96 4.79 -0.23
N THR A 135 21.87 3.83 -0.44
CA THR A 135 21.80 2.84 -1.52
C THR A 135 21.75 1.45 -0.90
N VAL A 136 20.74 0.65 -1.28
CA VAL A 136 20.55 -0.72 -0.81
C VAL A 136 20.69 -1.68 -1.99
N ASP A 137 21.66 -2.57 -1.94
CA ASP A 137 21.74 -3.74 -2.82
C ASP A 137 21.07 -4.94 -2.12
N LEU A 138 19.85 -5.26 -2.54
CA LEU A 138 19.08 -6.36 -1.95
C LEU A 138 19.69 -7.73 -2.27
N ALA A 139 20.36 -7.88 -3.42
CA ALA A 139 20.97 -9.14 -3.84
C ALA A 139 22.28 -9.40 -3.08
N ALA A 140 23.14 -8.39 -3.01
CA ALA A 140 24.41 -8.48 -2.26
C ALA A 140 24.23 -8.34 -0.75
N ARG A 141 23.08 -7.84 -0.27
CA ARG A 141 22.78 -7.49 1.12
C ARG A 141 23.71 -6.43 1.68
N VAL A 142 24.08 -5.46 0.86
CA VAL A 142 24.97 -4.37 1.20
C VAL A 142 24.19 -3.06 1.21
N ILE A 143 24.43 -2.25 2.22
CA ILE A 143 23.80 -0.93 2.36
C ILE A 143 24.91 0.11 2.52
N HIS A 144 24.82 1.18 1.74
CA HIS A 144 25.68 2.34 1.88
C HIS A 144 24.84 3.58 2.19
N ARG A 145 25.40 4.42 3.03
CA ARG A 145 24.92 5.79 3.29
C ARG A 145 26.01 6.76 2.89
N GLY A 146 25.85 7.43 1.74
CA GLY A 146 26.95 8.12 1.09
C GLY A 146 28.04 7.11 0.70
N GLU A 147 29.25 7.30 1.23
CA GLU A 147 30.41 6.41 1.00
C GLU A 147 30.59 5.36 2.13
N GLU A 148 29.83 5.44 3.21
CA GLU A 148 29.96 4.55 4.37
C GLU A 148 29.04 3.34 4.25
N GLU A 149 29.58 2.15 4.55
CA GLU A 149 28.77 0.93 4.65
C GLU A 149 28.00 0.90 5.98
N VAL A 150 26.70 0.65 5.89
CA VAL A 150 25.80 0.54 7.05
C VAL A 150 25.51 -0.92 7.35
N HIS A 151 25.94 -1.40 8.51
CA HIS A 151 25.68 -2.76 8.93
C HIS A 151 24.31 -2.91 9.57
N LEU A 152 23.49 -3.80 8.98
CA LEU A 152 22.23 -4.24 9.55
C LEU A 152 22.34 -5.68 10.06
N THR A 153 21.66 -5.95 11.17
CA THR A 153 21.45 -7.32 11.63
C THR A 153 20.56 -8.09 10.64
N PRO A 154 20.57 -9.43 10.63
CA PRO A 154 19.75 -10.22 9.73
C PRO A 154 18.25 -9.91 9.82
N ILE A 155 17.75 -9.54 11.00
CA ILE A 155 16.36 -9.16 11.22
C ILE A 155 16.10 -7.76 10.66
N GLU A 156 16.95 -6.79 10.94
CA GLU A 156 16.86 -5.44 10.38
C GLU A 156 16.86 -5.47 8.85
N PHE A 157 17.73 -6.27 8.25
CA PHE A 157 17.79 -6.41 6.80
C PHE A 157 16.50 -7.04 6.24
N ARG A 158 15.97 -8.10 6.86
CA ARG A 158 14.69 -8.70 6.43
C ARG A 158 13.54 -7.71 6.52
N LEU A 159 13.47 -6.93 7.60
CA LEU A 159 12.45 -5.89 7.77
C LEU A 159 12.59 -4.80 6.70
N LEU A 160 13.82 -4.33 6.43
CA LEU A 160 14.10 -3.37 5.37
C LEU A 160 13.69 -3.92 4.00
N ALA A 161 14.08 -5.14 3.67
CA ALA A 161 13.76 -5.77 2.39
C ALA A 161 12.24 -5.90 2.18
N GLU A 162 11.49 -6.29 3.22
CA GLU A 162 10.03 -6.39 3.16
C GLU A 162 9.39 -5.01 2.90
N LEU A 163 9.87 -3.97 3.58
CA LEU A 163 9.41 -2.60 3.39
C LEU A 163 9.74 -2.07 1.98
N LEU A 164 10.94 -2.33 1.47
CA LEU A 164 11.38 -1.90 0.13
C LEU A 164 10.58 -2.64 -0.97
N ASN A 165 10.39 -3.95 -0.84
CA ASN A 165 9.60 -4.75 -1.79
C ASN A 165 8.13 -4.30 -1.83
N ASN A 166 7.65 -3.67 -0.77
CA ASN A 166 6.30 -3.11 -0.65
C ASN A 166 6.29 -1.58 -0.56
N ALA A 167 7.30 -0.90 -1.11
CA ALA A 167 7.40 0.56 -1.06
C ALA A 167 6.11 1.23 -1.55
N GLY A 168 5.56 2.16 -0.77
CA GLY A 168 4.29 2.85 -1.02
C GLY A 168 3.04 2.15 -0.48
N LYS A 169 3.12 0.85 -0.08
CA LYS A 169 2.01 0.18 0.61
C LYS A 169 2.01 0.46 2.10
N VAL A 170 0.81 0.46 2.67
CA VAL A 170 0.66 0.30 4.11
C VAL A 170 0.75 -1.19 4.44
N LEU A 171 1.73 -1.55 5.25
CA LEU A 171 1.86 -2.89 5.80
C LEU A 171 1.41 -2.89 7.25
N THR A 172 0.46 -3.76 7.58
CA THR A 172 0.00 -3.90 8.96
C THR A 172 1.11 -4.48 9.85
N GLN A 173 1.03 -4.21 11.16
CA GLN A 173 1.97 -4.82 12.12
C GLN A 173 1.97 -6.34 11.99
N ARG A 174 0.79 -6.96 11.80
CA ARG A 174 0.64 -8.40 11.65
C ARG A 174 1.34 -8.92 10.39
N GLN A 175 1.19 -8.24 9.25
CA GLN A 175 1.87 -8.61 8.01
C GLN A 175 3.39 -8.57 8.18
N LEU A 176 3.93 -7.48 8.74
CA LEU A 176 5.38 -7.34 8.97
C LEU A 176 5.92 -8.39 9.94
N LEU A 177 5.23 -8.63 11.05
CA LEU A 177 5.64 -9.65 12.03
C LEU A 177 5.65 -11.04 11.40
N ASN A 178 4.61 -11.38 10.64
CA ASN A 178 4.48 -12.67 9.98
C ASN A 178 5.59 -12.90 8.93
N GLN A 179 5.88 -11.90 8.11
CA GLN A 179 6.89 -11.99 7.04
C GLN A 179 8.33 -12.01 7.58
N VAL A 180 8.61 -11.24 8.63
CA VAL A 180 9.97 -11.07 9.15
C VAL A 180 10.34 -12.10 10.21
N TRP A 181 9.40 -12.44 11.11
CA TRP A 181 9.63 -13.37 12.24
C TRP A 181 8.89 -14.70 12.11
N GLY A 182 7.89 -14.78 11.22
CA GLY A 182 7.07 -15.96 11.01
C GLY A 182 5.73 -15.90 11.77
N PRO A 183 4.83 -16.89 11.50
CA PRO A 183 3.43 -16.86 11.94
C PRO A 183 3.22 -16.87 13.44
N ASN A 184 4.18 -17.34 14.21
CA ASN A 184 4.09 -17.42 15.67
C ASN A 184 4.50 -16.11 16.39
N ALA A 185 4.94 -15.09 15.65
CA ALA A 185 5.48 -13.86 16.24
C ALA A 185 4.46 -12.70 16.30
N VAL A 186 3.20 -12.94 15.92
CA VAL A 186 2.17 -11.89 15.80
C VAL A 186 1.87 -11.16 17.13
N GLU A 187 2.15 -11.78 18.27
CA GLU A 187 1.98 -11.14 19.58
C GLU A 187 3.12 -10.18 19.98
N HIS A 188 4.18 -10.10 19.18
CA HIS A 188 5.40 -9.37 19.52
C HIS A 188 5.50 -7.99 18.83
N SER A 189 4.39 -7.24 18.75
CA SER A 189 4.37 -5.89 18.14
C SER A 189 5.39 -4.90 18.75
N HIS A 190 5.76 -5.10 20.01
CA HIS A 190 6.79 -4.36 20.70
C HIS A 190 8.17 -4.47 20.00
N TYR A 191 8.56 -5.66 19.54
CA TYR A 191 9.82 -5.85 18.83
C TYR A 191 9.86 -5.09 17.50
N LEU A 192 8.74 -5.12 16.76
CA LEU A 192 8.66 -4.39 15.49
C LEU A 192 8.96 -2.89 15.67
N ARG A 193 8.42 -2.28 16.74
CA ARG A 193 8.69 -0.86 17.05
C ARG A 193 10.18 -0.59 17.32
N ILE A 194 10.84 -1.47 18.03
CA ILE A 194 12.29 -1.35 18.33
C ILE A 194 13.10 -1.42 17.03
N TYR A 195 12.84 -2.42 16.19
CA TYR A 195 13.57 -2.58 14.92
C TYR A 195 13.28 -1.45 13.93
N MET A 196 12.05 -0.92 13.89
CA MET A 196 11.75 0.30 13.12
C MET A 196 12.55 1.51 13.63
N GLY A 197 12.70 1.62 14.95
CA GLY A 197 13.58 2.63 15.57
C GLY A 197 15.03 2.49 15.11
N HIS A 198 15.57 1.28 15.11
CA HIS A 198 16.94 1.00 14.64
C HIS A 198 17.13 1.35 13.16
N LEU A 199 16.18 0.96 12.28
CA LEU A 199 16.23 1.31 10.86
C LEU A 199 16.22 2.83 10.64
N ARG A 200 15.38 3.56 11.38
CA ARG A 200 15.34 5.02 11.32
C ARG A 200 16.67 5.64 11.75
N GLN A 201 17.23 5.18 12.86
CA GLN A 201 18.52 5.68 13.36
C GLN A 201 19.65 5.47 12.35
N LYS A 202 19.65 4.36 11.63
CA LYS A 202 20.70 4.01 10.67
C LYS A 202 20.49 4.64 9.28
N LEU A 203 19.23 4.80 8.83
CA LEU A 203 18.92 5.07 7.43
C LEU A 203 18.17 6.37 7.18
N GLU A 204 17.57 7.01 8.19
CA GLU A 204 16.94 8.32 8.05
C GLU A 204 17.92 9.45 8.37
N GLN A 205 17.74 10.59 7.71
CA GLN A 205 18.50 11.79 8.04
C GLN A 205 18.12 12.35 9.43
N ASP A 206 16.82 12.34 9.74
CA ASP A 206 16.26 12.69 11.05
C ASP A 206 15.35 11.56 11.53
N PRO A 207 15.82 10.69 12.43
CA PRO A 207 15.03 9.57 12.95
C PRO A 207 13.74 9.99 13.67
N ALA A 208 13.68 11.21 14.21
CA ALA A 208 12.50 11.74 14.89
C ALA A 208 11.43 12.25 13.91
N ARG A 209 11.86 12.62 12.69
CA ARG A 209 10.99 13.09 11.60
C ARG A 209 11.24 12.28 10.34
N PRO A 210 10.91 10.98 10.34
CA PRO A 210 11.21 10.09 9.24
C PRO A 210 10.48 10.51 7.98
N ARG A 211 11.18 10.45 6.85
CA ARG A 211 10.63 10.73 5.50
C ARG A 211 10.31 9.46 4.73
N HIS A 212 11.04 8.40 5.02
CA HIS A 212 10.92 7.12 4.30
C HIS A 212 10.18 6.07 5.12
N PHE A 213 10.52 5.91 6.40
CA PHE A 213 9.92 4.91 7.28
C PHE A 213 8.74 5.50 8.06
N ILE A 214 7.59 5.66 7.40
CA ILE A 214 6.41 6.33 7.96
C ILE A 214 5.64 5.39 8.89
N THR A 215 5.18 5.92 10.03
CA THR A 215 4.24 5.22 10.91
C THR A 215 2.80 5.54 10.47
N GLU A 216 2.04 4.52 10.15
CA GLU A 216 0.58 4.60 10.00
C GLU A 216 -0.03 4.24 11.37
N THR A 217 -0.38 5.28 12.13
CA THR A 217 -0.76 5.15 13.55
C THR A 217 -1.87 4.12 13.72
N GLY A 218 -1.68 3.21 14.67
CA GLY A 218 -2.58 2.11 14.97
C GLY A 218 -2.59 0.97 13.96
N ILE A 219 -2.07 1.15 12.75
CA ILE A 219 -2.14 0.18 11.66
C ILE A 219 -0.80 -0.55 11.47
N GLY A 220 0.27 0.21 11.22
CA GLY A 220 1.57 -0.37 10.90
C GLY A 220 2.54 0.65 10.32
N TYR A 221 3.17 0.31 9.20
CA TYR A 221 4.21 1.13 8.60
C TYR A 221 4.11 1.18 7.08
N ARG A 222 4.62 2.26 6.51
CA ARG A 222 4.75 2.48 5.06
C ARG A 222 6.17 2.94 4.76
N PHE A 223 6.78 2.38 3.73
CA PHE A 223 8.02 2.90 3.19
C PHE A 223 7.73 3.80 1.98
N MET A 224 8.32 4.98 1.96
CA MET A 224 8.21 5.95 0.85
C MET A 224 9.58 6.16 0.20
N LEU A 225 9.65 6.05 -1.13
CA LEU A 225 10.83 6.37 -1.95
C LEU A 225 10.96 7.87 -2.17
#